data_8fa977a10224e6d04fb8d3cbae4504a5
#
_entry.id   8fa977a10224e6d04fb8d3cbae4504a5
#
_cell.length_a   1.000
_cell.length_b   1.000
_cell.length_c   1.000
_cell.angle_alpha   90.00
_cell.angle_beta   90.00
_cell.angle_gamma   90.00
#
_symmetry.space_group_name_H-M   'P 1'
#
loop_
_entity.id
_entity.type
_entity.pdbx_description
1 polymer ?
#
loop_
_entity_poly.entity_id
_entity_poly.type
_entity_poly.pdbx_seq_one_letter_code
_entity_poly.pdbx_strand_id
1 'polypeptide(L)'
;MQSESNEPLLNTNLKAILALSIAVLIISLALFKNLFFQSTFLLKKFGESSVEPEIAFKNNKPTFLEFYAEWCEVCKEMAPKISVLKEEYEKDINFVFLNVDNQKWGN
;
A
#
# COMPACT_ATOMS: atom_id res chain seq x y z
N MET A 1 -33.65 32.13 28.60
CA MET A 1 -32.56 32.25 29.58
C MET A 1 -32.16 30.94 30.18
N GLN A 2 -33.13 30.14 30.58
CA GLN A 2 -32.85 28.84 31.16
C GLN A 2 -32.27 27.86 30.11
N SER A 3 -32.69 28.00 28.90
CA SER A 3 -32.14 27.22 27.81
C SER A 3 -30.67 27.54 27.54
N GLU A 4 -30.27 28.76 27.81
CA GLU A 4 -28.89 29.16 27.63
C GLU A 4 -27.95 28.49 28.65
N SER A 5 -28.43 28.27 29.87
CA SER A 5 -27.61 27.64 30.89
C SER A 5 -27.38 26.15 30.63
N ASN A 6 -28.31 25.50 29.96
CA ASN A 6 -28.18 24.10 29.57
C ASN A 6 -27.44 23.93 28.23
N GLU A 7 -27.61 24.87 27.35
CA GLU A 7 -26.96 24.85 26.04
C GLU A 7 -25.43 24.80 26.13
N PRO A 8 -24.77 25.60 26.98
CA PRO A 8 -23.31 25.50 27.08
C PRO A 8 -22.79 24.13 27.47
N LEU A 9 -23.48 23.43 28.36
CA LEU A 9 -23.08 22.09 28.79
C LEU A 9 -23.28 21.07 27.66
N LEU A 10 -24.44 21.11 27.02
CA LEU A 10 -24.74 20.28 25.87
C LEU A 10 -23.79 20.61 24.71
N ASN A 11 -23.58 21.89 24.46
CA ASN A 11 -22.68 22.33 23.41
C ASN A 11 -21.24 21.92 23.69
N THR A 12 -20.81 21.95 24.95
CA THR A 12 -19.47 21.52 25.31
C THR A 12 -19.28 20.03 25.06
N ASN A 13 -20.25 19.20 25.47
CA ASN A 13 -20.21 17.77 25.22
C ASN A 13 -20.30 17.46 23.74
N LEU A 14 -21.18 18.15 23.04
CA LEU A 14 -21.34 17.98 21.59
C LEU A 14 -20.08 18.40 20.85
N LYS A 15 -19.47 19.51 21.25
CA LYS A 15 -18.22 19.98 20.69
C LYS A 15 -17.10 18.99 20.93
N ALA A 16 -17.04 18.41 22.13
CA ALA A 16 -16.05 17.39 22.48
C ALA A 16 -16.23 16.14 21.62
N ILE A 17 -17.46 15.69 21.44
CA ILE A 17 -17.77 14.53 20.62
C ILE A 17 -17.41 14.81 19.15
N LEU A 18 -17.75 15.98 18.65
CA LEU A 18 -17.43 16.38 17.29
C LEU A 18 -15.91 16.46 17.09
N ALA A 19 -15.19 17.05 18.05
CA ALA A 19 -13.74 17.15 18.00
C ALA A 19 -13.08 15.77 17.98
N LEU A 20 -13.57 14.85 18.82
CA LEU A 20 -13.09 13.47 18.83
C LEU A 20 -13.38 12.75 17.52
N SER A 21 -14.59 12.93 16.99
CA SER A 21 -14.97 12.34 15.69
C SER A 21 -14.05 12.83 14.58
N ILE A 22 -13.81 14.13 14.53
CA ILE A 22 -12.94 14.73 13.52
C ILE A 22 -11.52 14.22 13.68
N ALA A 23 -11.02 14.14 14.92
CA ALA A 23 -9.68 13.62 15.20
C ALA A 23 -9.53 12.17 14.75
N VAL A 24 -10.51 11.32 15.04
CA VAL A 24 -10.52 9.91 14.61
C VAL A 24 -10.54 9.83 13.09
N LEU A 25 -11.36 10.66 12.45
CA LEU A 25 -11.46 10.68 10.99
C LEU A 25 -10.11 11.07 10.36
N ILE A 26 -9.47 12.11 10.88
CA ILE A 26 -8.18 12.57 10.37
C ILE A 26 -7.11 11.49 10.54
N ILE A 27 -7.08 10.85 11.71
CA ILE A 27 -6.13 9.77 11.98
C ILE A 27 -6.38 8.59 11.03
N SER A 28 -7.65 8.22 10.83
CA SER A 28 -8.01 7.14 9.90
C SER A 28 -7.58 7.44 8.48
N LEU A 29 -7.81 8.66 8.02
CA LEU A 29 -7.40 9.09 6.68
C LEU A 29 -5.88 9.09 6.54
N ALA A 30 -5.16 9.55 7.57
CA ALA A 30 -3.70 9.56 7.56
C ALA A 30 -3.14 8.15 7.49
N LEU A 31 -3.68 7.22 8.30
CA LEU A 31 -3.28 5.82 8.29
C LEU A 31 -3.59 5.18 6.92
N PHE A 32 -4.76 5.46 6.38
CA PHE A 32 -5.16 4.93 5.08
C PHE A 32 -4.22 5.40 3.98
N LYS A 33 -3.88 6.69 3.98
CA LYS A 33 -2.93 7.24 3.00
C LYS A 33 -1.54 6.61 3.12
N ASN A 34 -1.08 6.41 4.36
CA ASN A 34 0.22 5.80 4.59
C ASN A 34 0.27 4.36 4.06
N LEU A 35 -0.76 3.58 4.35
CA LEU A 35 -0.86 2.21 3.86
C LEU A 35 -0.91 2.16 2.33
N PHE A 36 -1.73 3.02 1.76
CA PHE A 36 -1.88 3.11 0.31
C PHE A 36 -0.58 3.54 -0.37
N PHE A 37 0.07 4.55 0.20
CA PHE A 37 1.35 5.06 -0.32
C PHE A 37 2.44 3.99 -0.21
N GLN A 38 2.49 3.27 0.92
CA GLN A 38 3.44 2.18 1.10
C GLN A 38 3.29 1.10 0.03
N SER A 39 2.06 0.73 -0.28
CA SER A 39 1.80 -0.29 -1.29
C SER A 39 2.29 0.14 -2.67
N THR A 40 2.03 1.38 -3.07
CA THR A 40 2.52 1.92 -4.33
C THR A 40 4.05 1.98 -4.34
N PHE A 41 4.64 2.41 -3.24
CA PHE A 41 6.10 2.45 -3.09
C PHE A 41 6.71 1.04 -3.19
N LEU A 42 6.07 0.04 -2.58
CA LEU A 42 6.52 -1.34 -2.66
C LEU A 42 6.51 -1.86 -4.10
N LEU A 43 5.44 -1.59 -4.85
CA LEU A 43 5.36 -2.01 -6.25
C LEU A 43 6.48 -1.39 -7.08
N LYS A 44 6.74 -0.12 -6.88
CA LYS A 44 7.82 0.59 -7.57
C LYS A 44 9.18 -0.02 -7.21
N LYS A 45 9.37 -0.28 -5.92
CA LYS A 45 10.61 -0.89 -5.43
C LYS A 45 10.81 -2.30 -6.00
N PHE A 46 9.74 -3.08 -6.11
CA PHE A 46 9.81 -4.41 -6.73
C PHE A 46 10.28 -4.31 -8.17
N GLY A 47 9.75 -3.35 -8.93
CA GLY A 47 10.18 -3.14 -10.31
C GLY A 47 11.66 -2.78 -10.41
N GLU A 48 12.14 -1.93 -9.52
CA GLU A 48 13.55 -1.51 -9.50
C GLU A 48 14.49 -2.63 -9.10
N SER A 49 14.06 -3.51 -8.20
CA SER A 49 14.89 -4.62 -7.70
C SER A 49 14.62 -5.95 -8.41
N SER A 50 13.81 -5.93 -9.46
CA SER A 50 13.47 -7.13 -10.22
C SER A 50 14.69 -7.74 -10.88
N VAL A 51 14.79 -9.06 -10.84
CA VAL A 51 15.79 -9.79 -11.62
C VAL A 51 15.41 -9.71 -13.10
N GLU A 52 16.39 -9.49 -13.96
CA GLU A 52 16.12 -9.48 -15.40
C GLU A 52 15.61 -10.86 -15.84
N PRO A 53 14.54 -10.91 -16.67
CA PRO A 53 13.98 -12.20 -17.09
C PRO A 53 15.00 -13.14 -17.73
N GLU A 54 15.92 -12.60 -18.55
CA GLU A 54 16.95 -13.40 -19.19
C GLU A 54 17.87 -14.09 -18.17
N ILE A 55 18.22 -13.38 -17.11
CA ILE A 55 19.06 -13.91 -16.04
C ILE A 55 18.27 -14.97 -15.27
N ALA A 56 17.01 -14.70 -14.97
CA ALA A 56 16.15 -15.60 -14.22
C ALA A 56 15.98 -16.94 -14.94
N PHE A 57 15.84 -16.93 -16.26
CA PHE A 57 15.66 -18.16 -17.03
C PHE A 57 16.94 -18.97 -17.20
N LYS A 58 18.10 -18.37 -16.94
CA LYS A 58 19.38 -19.04 -17.14
C LYS A 58 20.07 -19.53 -15.88
N ASN A 59 19.63 -19.10 -14.70
CA ASN A 59 20.33 -19.41 -13.45
C ASN A 59 19.86 -20.66 -12.72
N ASN A 60 18.94 -21.44 -13.31
CA ASN A 60 18.44 -22.71 -12.79
C ASN A 60 17.68 -22.59 -11.46
N LYS A 61 17.29 -21.41 -11.05
CA LYS A 61 16.45 -21.20 -9.86
C LYS A 61 14.97 -21.07 -10.29
N PRO A 62 14.03 -21.48 -9.42
CA PRO A 62 12.62 -21.17 -9.68
C PRO A 62 12.40 -19.67 -9.80
N THR A 63 11.43 -19.27 -10.61
CA THR A 63 11.14 -17.86 -10.85
C THR A 63 9.71 -17.55 -10.47
N PHE A 64 9.55 -16.53 -9.61
CA PHE A 64 8.28 -15.91 -9.32
C PHE A 64 8.11 -14.73 -10.27
N LEU A 65 7.12 -14.81 -11.14
CA LEU A 65 6.87 -13.77 -12.15
C LEU A 65 5.55 -13.08 -11.85
N GLU A 66 5.59 -11.77 -11.73
CA GLU A 66 4.39 -10.96 -11.54
C GLU A 66 4.33 -9.82 -12.53
N PHE A 67 3.19 -9.71 -13.22
CA PHE A 67 2.87 -8.52 -13.99
C PHE A 67 2.10 -7.55 -13.10
N TYR A 68 2.54 -6.31 -13.02
CA TYR A 68 1.92 -5.32 -12.14
C TYR A 68 1.76 -3.98 -12.86
N ALA A 69 0.95 -3.13 -12.25
CA ALA A 69 0.82 -1.72 -12.62
C ALA A 69 0.61 -0.90 -11.35
N GLU A 70 1.01 0.35 -11.37
CA GLU A 70 0.83 1.23 -10.21
C GLU A 70 -0.64 1.51 -9.92
N TRP A 71 -1.51 1.39 -10.91
CA TRP A 71 -2.96 1.55 -10.77
C TRP A 71 -3.69 0.26 -10.38
N CYS A 72 -3.00 -0.85 -10.28
CA CYS A 72 -3.60 -2.15 -9.99
C CYS A 72 -3.88 -2.30 -8.48
N GLU A 73 -5.15 -2.25 -8.10
CA GLU A 73 -5.54 -2.35 -6.69
C GLU A 73 -5.17 -3.69 -6.06
N VAL A 74 -5.39 -4.79 -6.78
CA VAL A 74 -5.05 -6.13 -6.30
C VAL A 74 -3.54 -6.24 -6.10
N CYS A 75 -2.74 -5.67 -7.01
CA CYS A 75 -1.29 -5.66 -6.89
C CYS A 75 -0.85 -4.92 -5.62
N LYS A 76 -1.50 -3.79 -5.32
CA LYS A 76 -1.22 -3.02 -4.13
C LYS A 76 -1.57 -3.79 -2.85
N GLU A 77 -2.71 -4.48 -2.86
CA GLU A 77 -3.13 -5.29 -1.72
C GLU A 77 -2.19 -6.45 -1.44
N MET A 78 -1.65 -7.04 -2.49
CA MET A 78 -0.74 -8.18 -2.37
C MET A 78 0.70 -7.76 -2.06
N ALA A 79 1.06 -6.52 -2.33
CA ALA A 79 2.44 -6.06 -2.22
C ALA A 79 3.08 -6.32 -0.84
N PRO A 80 2.41 -6.04 0.30
CA PRO A 80 3.02 -6.35 1.60
C PRO A 80 3.31 -7.83 1.80
N LYS A 81 2.43 -8.70 1.34
CA LYS A 81 2.61 -10.16 1.44
C LYS A 81 3.76 -10.64 0.57
N ILE A 82 3.83 -10.12 -0.64
CA ILE A 82 4.91 -10.44 -1.58
C ILE A 82 6.25 -9.94 -1.04
N SER A 83 6.27 -8.77 -0.38
CA SER A 83 7.46 -8.23 0.23
C SER A 83 8.05 -9.20 1.27
N VAL A 84 7.19 -9.78 2.11
CA VAL A 84 7.62 -10.76 3.12
C VAL A 84 8.18 -12.00 2.44
N LEU A 85 7.48 -12.53 1.43
CA LEU A 85 7.96 -13.69 0.68
C LEU A 85 9.29 -13.42 0.00
N LYS A 86 9.43 -12.24 -0.57
CA LYS A 86 10.67 -11.85 -1.25
C LYS A 86 11.84 -11.82 -0.28
N GLU A 87 11.67 -11.22 0.89
CA GLU A 87 12.72 -11.16 1.90
C GLU A 87 13.14 -12.57 2.34
N GLU A 88 12.18 -13.48 2.45
CA GLU A 88 12.46 -14.84 2.91
C GLU A 88 13.13 -15.69 1.85
N TYR A 89 12.73 -15.58 0.59
CA TYR A 89 13.12 -16.50 -0.47
C TYR A 89 13.96 -15.90 -1.59
N GLU A 90 14.34 -14.62 -1.52
CA GLU A 90 15.03 -13.97 -2.64
C GLU A 90 16.38 -14.60 -2.99
N LYS A 91 16.98 -15.35 -2.07
CA LYS A 91 18.23 -16.06 -2.33
C LYS A 91 18.02 -17.34 -3.12
N ASP A 92 16.86 -17.96 -2.96
CA ASP A 92 16.55 -19.26 -3.56
C ASP A 92 15.64 -19.16 -4.78
N ILE A 93 14.89 -18.06 -4.91
CA ILE A 93 13.90 -17.85 -5.95
C ILE A 93 14.17 -16.51 -6.64
N ASN A 94 14.09 -16.49 -7.94
CA ASN A 94 14.13 -15.24 -8.69
C ASN A 94 12.78 -14.54 -8.59
N PHE A 95 12.78 -13.27 -8.21
CA PHE A 95 11.57 -12.45 -8.22
C PHE A 95 11.63 -11.48 -9.39
N VAL A 96 10.77 -11.71 -10.36
CA VAL A 96 10.69 -10.91 -11.59
C VAL A 96 9.37 -10.15 -11.58
N PHE A 97 9.44 -8.81 -11.62
CA PHE A 97 8.28 -7.93 -11.62
C PHE A 97 8.29 -7.12 -12.91
N LEU A 98 7.26 -7.28 -13.71
CA LEU A 98 7.16 -6.62 -15.01
C LEU A 98 6.00 -5.63 -15.00
N ASN A 99 6.31 -4.35 -15.17
CA ASN A 99 5.30 -3.30 -15.23
C ASN A 99 4.62 -3.31 -16.58
N VAL A 100 3.31 -3.55 -16.62
CA VAL A 100 2.54 -3.64 -17.86
C VAL A 100 2.43 -2.30 -18.60
N ASP A 101 2.67 -1.18 -17.88
CA ASP A 101 2.70 0.14 -18.51
C ASP A 101 4.03 0.43 -19.22
N ASN A 102 5.04 -0.40 -18.97
CA ASN A 102 6.31 -0.29 -19.66
C ASN A 102 6.18 -0.86 -21.08
N GLN A 103 6.58 -0.08 -22.07
CA GLN A 103 6.48 -0.48 -23.49
C GLN A 103 7.19 -1.80 -23.78
N LYS A 104 8.24 -2.10 -23.03
CA LYS A 104 9.00 -3.34 -23.21
C LYS A 104 8.19 -4.58 -22.83
N TRP A 105 7.29 -4.47 -21.84
CA TRP A 105 6.57 -5.61 -21.29
C TRP A 105 5.05 -5.55 -21.53
N GLY A 106 4.51 -4.38 -21.79
CA GLY A 106 3.06 -4.15 -21.86
C GLY A 106 2.45 -4.31 -23.25
N ASN A 107 3.24 -4.50 -24.26
CA ASN A 107 2.74 -4.66 -25.65
C ASN A 107 2.99 -6.08 -26.17
#